data_5963b2a432050ee511ef3eef71e510b6
#
_entry.id   5963b2a432050ee511ef3eef71e510b6
#
_cell.length_a   1.000
_cell.length_b   1.000
_cell.length_c   1.000
_cell.angle_alpha   90.00
_cell.angle_beta   90.00
_cell.angle_gamma   90.00
#
_symmetry.space_group_name_H-M   'P 1'
#
loop_
_entity.id
_entity.type
_entity.pdbx_description
1 polymer ?
#
loop_
_entity_poly.entity_id
_entity_poly.type
_entity_poly.pdbx_seq_one_letter_code
_entity_poly.pdbx_strand_id
1 'polypeptide(L)'
;GGTGGTGGTGGNGGAGGSGGANFNGGTGGTGGAGGDGQNGTTGVASEGGAGGQGGDGGDGGEGGGAGFGSGVAGAAGAGGNGGKGGDGGTGGTGGTNFAGGQGGAGGRGGAGGNGANGVGDNAAGGDGGNGGAGGLGGGGGTGGTNGNGGLGGGGGNGGAGGAGGTPTGSGTEGTGGDGGDAGAGGNGGSATGVGNGGNGGDGGNGGDGGNGAPGGFGGGAGAGGLGGSGAGGGTDGDDGNGGSPGTDGS
;
A
#
# COMPACT_ATOMS: atom_id res chain seq x y z
N GLY A 1 12.89 -26.97 1.90
CA GLY A 1 11.79 -26.26 2.60
C GLY A 1 10.72 -25.82 1.62
N GLY A 2 9.49 -25.72 2.07
CA GLY A 2 8.37 -25.16 1.26
C GLY A 2 8.30 -23.64 1.39
N THR A 3 7.80 -22.95 0.36
CA THR A 3 7.50 -21.51 0.42
C THR A 3 6.24 -21.25 1.24
N GLY A 4 6.18 -20.13 1.93
CA GLY A 4 4.96 -19.67 2.59
C GLY A 4 3.87 -19.31 1.57
N GLY A 5 2.61 -19.47 1.94
CA GLY A 5 1.49 -19.05 1.11
C GLY A 5 1.39 -17.53 0.99
N THR A 6 0.93 -17.02 -0.15
CA THR A 6 0.65 -15.59 -0.36
C THR A 6 -0.56 -15.15 0.45
N GLY A 7 -0.54 -13.97 1.03
CA GLY A 7 -1.69 -13.36 1.69
C GLY A 7 -2.83 -13.09 0.69
N GLY A 8 -4.06 -13.13 1.17
CA GLY A 8 -5.22 -12.76 0.37
C GLY A 8 -5.30 -11.25 0.08
N THR A 9 -5.84 -10.86 -1.08
CA THR A 9 -6.08 -9.45 -1.38
C THR A 9 -7.21 -8.87 -0.54
N GLY A 10 -7.12 -7.60 -0.17
CA GLY A 10 -8.20 -6.88 0.53
C GLY A 10 -9.40 -6.67 -0.41
N GLY A 11 -10.59 -6.64 0.17
CA GLY A 11 -11.80 -6.29 -0.58
C GLY A 11 -11.87 -4.79 -0.86
N ASN A 12 -12.42 -4.38 -2.02
CA ASN A 12 -12.59 -2.97 -2.34
C ASN A 12 -13.67 -2.32 -1.46
N GLY A 13 -13.50 -1.03 -1.18
CA GLY A 13 -14.52 -0.22 -0.49
C GLY A 13 -15.77 -0.07 -1.34
N GLY A 14 -16.93 -0.03 -0.68
CA GLY A 14 -18.20 0.25 -1.36
C GLY A 14 -18.30 1.70 -1.81
N ALA A 15 -18.99 1.99 -2.92
CA ALA A 15 -19.27 3.35 -3.35
C ALA A 15 -20.12 4.10 -2.32
N GLY A 16 -19.90 5.40 -2.19
CA GLY A 16 -20.71 6.29 -1.36
C GLY A 16 -22.16 6.38 -1.89
N GLY A 17 -23.11 6.47 -0.98
CA GLY A 17 -24.53 6.65 -1.34
C GLY A 17 -24.80 8.03 -1.93
N SER A 18 -25.75 8.13 -2.88
CA SER A 18 -26.17 9.43 -3.41
C SER A 18 -26.90 10.24 -2.34
N GLY A 19 -26.62 11.55 -2.31
CA GLY A 19 -27.35 12.50 -1.45
C GLY A 19 -28.82 12.63 -1.89
N GLY A 20 -29.72 12.92 -0.93
CA GLY A 20 -31.08 13.37 -1.24
C GLY A 20 -31.07 14.82 -1.78
N ALA A 21 -32.26 15.35 -2.15
CA ALA A 21 -32.37 16.71 -2.67
C ALA A 21 -31.70 17.75 -1.75
N ASN A 22 -30.74 18.51 -2.28
CA ASN A 22 -29.91 19.52 -1.57
C ASN A 22 -29.02 18.96 -0.45
N PHE A 23 -28.80 17.65 -0.37
CA PHE A 23 -27.89 17.00 0.57
C PHE A 23 -26.62 16.52 -0.11
N ASN A 24 -25.53 16.49 0.65
CA ASN A 24 -24.25 16.02 0.17
C ASN A 24 -24.29 14.51 -0.18
N GLY A 25 -23.48 14.11 -1.16
CA GLY A 25 -23.22 12.71 -1.43
C GLY A 25 -22.44 12.05 -0.28
N GLY A 26 -22.60 10.76 -0.12
CA GLY A 26 -21.87 9.96 0.88
C GLY A 26 -20.39 9.76 0.49
N THR A 27 -19.53 9.68 1.48
CA THR A 27 -18.11 9.30 1.27
C THR A 27 -17.99 7.84 0.83
N GLY A 28 -17.09 7.55 -0.08
CA GLY A 28 -16.76 6.18 -0.47
C GLY A 28 -16.22 5.37 0.71
N GLY A 29 -16.46 4.06 0.72
CA GLY A 29 -15.95 3.16 1.74
C GLY A 29 -14.44 2.96 1.62
N THR A 30 -13.75 2.75 2.74
CA THR A 30 -12.31 2.42 2.75
C THR A 30 -12.08 1.01 2.22
N GLY A 31 -11.04 0.80 1.44
CA GLY A 31 -10.61 -0.52 0.97
C GLY A 31 -10.19 -1.42 2.14
N GLY A 32 -10.41 -2.72 2.01
CA GLY A 32 -9.97 -3.72 2.99
C GLY A 32 -8.45 -3.88 3.00
N ALA A 33 -7.87 -4.18 4.16
CA ALA A 33 -6.44 -4.50 4.23
C ALA A 33 -6.13 -5.85 3.55
N GLY A 34 -4.95 -5.96 2.93
CA GLY A 34 -4.44 -7.21 2.42
C GLY A 34 -4.09 -8.19 3.56
N GLY A 35 -4.19 -9.47 3.29
CA GLY A 35 -3.77 -10.50 4.24
C GLY A 35 -2.26 -10.65 4.29
N ASP A 36 -1.73 -10.99 5.46
CA ASP A 36 -0.29 -11.22 5.62
C ASP A 36 0.16 -12.51 4.95
N GLY A 37 1.41 -12.53 4.45
CA GLY A 37 2.05 -13.72 3.92
C GLY A 37 2.39 -14.72 5.01
N GLN A 38 2.32 -16.01 4.70
CA GLN A 38 2.67 -17.08 5.66
C GLN A 38 4.20 -17.21 5.79
N ASN A 39 4.65 -17.57 6.97
CA ASN A 39 6.07 -17.82 7.21
C ASN A 39 6.57 -19.03 6.42
N GLY A 40 7.83 -18.99 6.01
CA GLY A 40 8.50 -20.11 5.37
C GLY A 40 8.73 -21.28 6.33
N THR A 41 8.79 -22.49 5.80
CA THR A 41 9.02 -23.70 6.58
C THR A 41 10.50 -23.85 6.96
N THR A 42 10.77 -24.51 8.10
CA THR A 42 12.12 -24.86 8.52
C THR A 42 12.68 -25.97 7.62
N GLY A 43 13.93 -25.80 7.13
CA GLY A 43 14.66 -26.84 6.43
C GLY A 43 15.32 -27.80 7.42
N VAL A 44 15.24 -29.13 7.18
CA VAL A 44 15.91 -30.14 8.04
C VAL A 44 17.28 -30.48 7.49
N ALA A 45 17.40 -30.70 6.19
CA ALA A 45 18.65 -30.97 5.45
C ALA A 45 18.64 -30.17 4.14
N SER A 46 18.15 -28.93 4.19
CA SER A 46 17.97 -28.03 3.06
C SER A 46 17.91 -26.58 3.56
N GLU A 47 17.89 -25.63 2.65
CA GLU A 47 17.59 -24.24 2.95
C GLU A 47 16.22 -24.09 3.59
N GLY A 48 16.04 -23.06 4.42
CA GLY A 48 14.74 -22.67 4.92
C GLY A 48 13.81 -22.26 3.76
N GLY A 49 12.53 -22.51 3.89
CA GLY A 49 11.53 -22.06 2.92
C GLY A 49 11.41 -20.53 2.88
N ALA A 50 11.17 -19.95 1.72
CA ALA A 50 10.89 -18.52 1.61
C ALA A 50 9.56 -18.17 2.31
N GLY A 51 9.49 -16.99 2.90
CA GLY A 51 8.22 -16.41 3.38
C GLY A 51 7.29 -16.11 2.21
N GLY A 52 5.99 -16.19 2.44
CA GLY A 52 4.97 -15.82 1.45
C GLY A 52 4.87 -14.30 1.30
N GLN A 53 4.46 -13.84 0.14
CA GLN A 53 4.19 -12.42 -0.08
C GLN A 53 2.93 -11.96 0.68
N GLY A 54 2.93 -10.72 1.15
CA GLY A 54 1.70 -10.08 1.62
C GLY A 54 0.71 -9.85 0.48
N GLY A 55 -0.58 -9.91 0.78
CA GLY A 55 -1.62 -9.59 -0.19
C GLY A 55 -1.77 -8.08 -0.38
N ASP A 56 -2.22 -7.66 -1.55
CA ASP A 56 -2.48 -6.25 -1.81
C ASP A 56 -3.68 -5.74 -1.03
N GLY A 57 -3.65 -4.45 -0.66
CA GLY A 57 -4.81 -3.76 -0.09
C GLY A 57 -5.89 -3.55 -1.15
N GLY A 58 -7.16 -3.53 -0.73
CA GLY A 58 -8.28 -3.22 -1.60
C GLY A 58 -8.37 -1.72 -1.92
N ASP A 59 -8.91 -1.38 -3.08
CA ASP A 59 -9.09 0.02 -3.48
C ASP A 59 -10.19 0.69 -2.65
N GLY A 60 -10.10 2.00 -2.47
CA GLY A 60 -11.15 2.83 -1.89
C GLY A 60 -12.37 2.93 -2.80
N GLY A 61 -13.57 3.01 -2.23
CA GLY A 61 -14.81 3.21 -2.99
C GLY A 61 -14.95 4.63 -3.53
N GLU A 62 -15.62 4.79 -4.66
CA GLU A 62 -15.91 6.12 -5.21
C GLU A 62 -16.85 6.93 -4.32
N GLY A 63 -16.70 8.26 -4.31
CA GLY A 63 -17.61 9.16 -3.63
C GLY A 63 -19.03 9.10 -4.21
N GLY A 64 -20.05 9.31 -3.38
CA GLY A 64 -21.45 9.35 -3.80
C GLY A 64 -21.81 10.67 -4.48
N GLY A 65 -22.67 10.64 -5.49
CA GLY A 65 -23.18 11.84 -6.16
C GLY A 65 -23.99 12.72 -5.20
N ALA A 66 -23.88 14.03 -5.35
CA ALA A 66 -24.73 14.99 -4.63
C ALA A 66 -26.18 14.89 -5.08
N GLY A 67 -27.11 15.13 -4.14
CA GLY A 67 -28.53 15.27 -4.47
C GLY A 67 -28.84 16.65 -5.04
N PHE A 68 -29.66 16.73 -6.10
CA PHE A 68 -30.13 17.98 -6.67
C PHE A 68 -31.64 18.18 -6.40
N GLY A 69 -32.01 19.39 -6.05
CA GLY A 69 -33.40 19.79 -5.81
C GLY A 69 -33.59 21.27 -6.12
N SER A 70 -34.75 21.86 -5.75
CA SER A 70 -34.99 23.30 -5.84
C SER A 70 -34.18 24.01 -4.75
N GLY A 71 -33.08 24.66 -5.07
CA GLY A 71 -32.21 25.42 -4.16
C GLY A 71 -30.74 25.19 -4.44
N VAL A 72 -29.87 25.34 -3.43
CA VAL A 72 -28.43 25.08 -3.54
C VAL A 72 -28.20 23.58 -3.61
N ALA A 73 -27.43 23.12 -4.62
CA ALA A 73 -27.05 21.71 -4.71
C ALA A 73 -26.16 21.29 -3.53
N GLY A 74 -26.26 20.04 -3.10
CA GLY A 74 -25.33 19.46 -2.13
C GLY A 74 -23.94 19.28 -2.74
N ALA A 75 -22.90 19.16 -1.91
CA ALA A 75 -21.56 18.81 -2.36
C ALA A 75 -21.47 17.33 -2.74
N ALA A 76 -20.63 17.00 -3.72
CA ALA A 76 -20.33 15.62 -4.06
C ALA A 76 -19.53 14.94 -2.93
N GLY A 77 -19.71 13.64 -2.77
CA GLY A 77 -19.00 12.85 -1.76
C GLY A 77 -17.53 12.64 -2.10
N ALA A 78 -16.68 12.62 -1.09
CA ALA A 78 -15.28 12.29 -1.26
C ALA A 78 -15.08 10.77 -1.56
N GLY A 79 -14.01 10.43 -2.25
CA GLY A 79 -13.57 9.06 -2.43
C GLY A 79 -13.10 8.44 -1.12
N GLY A 80 -13.25 7.13 -0.97
CA GLY A 80 -12.73 6.38 0.17
C GLY A 80 -11.23 6.11 0.04
N ASN A 81 -10.55 5.96 1.17
CA ASN A 81 -9.13 5.65 1.16
C ASN A 81 -8.87 4.20 0.73
N GLY A 82 -7.72 3.95 0.11
CA GLY A 82 -7.23 2.62 -0.21
C GLY A 82 -6.87 1.84 1.06
N GLY A 83 -6.97 0.53 1.03
CA GLY A 83 -6.57 -0.36 2.13
C GLY A 83 -5.05 -0.54 2.19
N LYS A 84 -4.52 -0.82 3.39
CA LYS A 84 -3.10 -1.15 3.57
C LYS A 84 -2.77 -2.50 2.91
N GLY A 85 -1.58 -2.65 2.30
CA GLY A 85 -1.05 -3.93 1.85
C GLY A 85 -0.71 -4.84 3.05
N GLY A 86 -0.83 -6.16 2.89
CA GLY A 86 -0.45 -7.14 3.89
C GLY A 86 1.07 -7.26 4.04
N ASP A 87 1.55 -7.63 5.23
CA ASP A 87 2.97 -7.78 5.49
C ASP A 87 3.51 -9.09 4.91
N GLY A 88 4.77 -9.13 4.48
CA GLY A 88 5.43 -10.33 3.99
C GLY A 88 5.73 -11.32 5.11
N GLY A 89 5.63 -12.61 4.83
CA GLY A 89 5.96 -13.68 5.78
C GLY A 89 7.47 -13.82 6.02
N THR A 90 7.87 -14.23 7.21
CA THR A 90 9.28 -14.48 7.57
C THR A 90 9.83 -15.71 6.86
N GLY A 91 11.09 -15.68 6.43
CA GLY A 91 11.78 -16.85 5.90
C GLY A 91 11.98 -17.95 6.95
N GLY A 92 11.93 -19.22 6.53
CA GLY A 92 12.14 -20.37 7.41
C GLY A 92 13.61 -20.57 7.80
N THR A 93 13.86 -21.25 8.92
CA THR A 93 15.21 -21.59 9.38
C THR A 93 15.86 -22.64 8.47
N GLY A 94 17.13 -22.47 8.12
CA GLY A 94 17.93 -23.46 7.37
C GLY A 94 18.32 -24.68 8.20
N GLY A 95 18.49 -25.85 7.56
CA GLY A 95 19.11 -27.03 8.17
C GLY A 95 20.63 -26.83 8.38
N THR A 96 21.32 -27.80 8.99
CA THR A 96 22.78 -27.76 9.23
C THR A 96 23.53 -27.46 7.92
N ASN A 97 24.41 -26.48 7.94
CA ASN A 97 25.17 -25.95 6.78
C ASN A 97 24.31 -25.35 5.63
N PHE A 98 23.03 -25.14 5.86
CA PHE A 98 22.13 -24.50 4.87
C PHE A 98 21.70 -23.11 5.30
N ALA A 99 21.43 -22.27 4.31
CA ALA A 99 20.95 -20.90 4.57
C ALA A 99 19.52 -20.88 5.10
N GLY A 100 19.18 -19.81 5.82
CA GLY A 100 17.79 -19.45 6.11
C GLY A 100 17.04 -19.05 4.84
N GLY A 101 15.73 -19.19 4.82
CA GLY A 101 14.87 -18.80 3.72
C GLY A 101 14.78 -17.27 3.58
N GLN A 102 14.52 -16.77 2.40
CA GLN A 102 14.25 -15.35 2.15
C GLN A 102 12.92 -14.93 2.79
N GLY A 103 12.86 -13.72 3.32
CA GLY A 103 11.58 -13.10 3.72
C GLY A 103 10.68 -12.82 2.51
N GLY A 104 9.38 -12.91 2.70
CA GLY A 104 8.41 -12.54 1.68
C GLY A 104 8.32 -11.03 1.47
N ALA A 105 8.02 -10.57 0.27
CA ALA A 105 7.76 -9.16 0.02
C ALA A 105 6.43 -8.71 0.67
N GLY A 106 6.36 -7.44 1.09
CA GLY A 106 5.10 -6.82 1.51
C GLY A 106 4.16 -6.61 0.33
N GLY A 107 2.86 -6.64 0.57
CA GLY A 107 1.83 -6.36 -0.42
C GLY A 107 1.72 -4.87 -0.73
N ARG A 108 1.22 -4.52 -1.91
CA ARG A 108 0.99 -3.13 -2.31
C ARG A 108 -0.22 -2.54 -1.56
N GLY A 109 -0.19 -1.24 -1.28
CA GLY A 109 -1.36 -0.50 -0.80
C GLY A 109 -2.41 -0.34 -1.91
N GLY A 110 -3.68 -0.37 -1.57
CA GLY A 110 -4.79 -0.14 -2.49
C GLY A 110 -4.84 1.31 -2.97
N ALA A 111 -5.38 1.57 -4.15
CA ALA A 111 -5.59 2.93 -4.63
C ALA A 111 -6.71 3.66 -3.87
N GLY A 112 -6.62 4.96 -3.73
CA GLY A 112 -7.74 5.79 -3.24
C GLY A 112 -8.88 5.85 -4.25
N GLY A 113 -10.12 5.89 -3.79
CA GLY A 113 -11.30 6.07 -4.65
C GLY A 113 -11.41 7.49 -5.18
N ASN A 114 -11.99 7.66 -6.35
CA ASN A 114 -12.21 8.99 -6.92
C ASN A 114 -13.32 9.74 -6.19
N GLY A 115 -13.17 11.05 -6.09
CA GLY A 115 -14.23 11.95 -5.67
C GLY A 115 -15.36 11.99 -6.69
N ALA A 116 -16.61 12.10 -6.23
CA ALA A 116 -17.74 12.20 -7.14
C ALA A 116 -17.81 13.58 -7.81
N ASN A 117 -18.35 13.63 -9.03
CA ASN A 117 -18.60 14.90 -9.71
C ASN A 117 -19.77 15.64 -9.09
N GLY A 118 -19.69 16.96 -9.06
CA GLY A 118 -20.81 17.82 -8.67
C GLY A 118 -22.01 17.64 -9.61
N VAL A 119 -23.22 17.66 -9.07
CA VAL A 119 -24.47 17.54 -9.83
C VAL A 119 -25.41 18.68 -9.44
N GLY A 120 -25.82 19.45 -10.42
CA GLY A 120 -26.66 20.62 -10.23
C GLY A 120 -25.89 21.94 -10.34
N ASP A 121 -26.60 23.08 -10.20
CA ASP A 121 -25.98 24.38 -10.38
C ASP A 121 -25.00 24.71 -9.24
N ASN A 122 -23.76 25.03 -9.63
CA ASN A 122 -22.65 25.38 -8.71
C ASN A 122 -22.35 24.30 -7.64
N ALA A 123 -22.60 23.01 -7.96
CA ALA A 123 -22.23 21.92 -7.06
C ALA A 123 -20.72 21.70 -7.03
N ALA A 124 -20.17 21.53 -5.83
CA ALA A 124 -18.77 21.19 -5.63
C ALA A 124 -18.47 19.75 -6.09
N GLY A 125 -17.28 19.53 -6.65
CA GLY A 125 -16.70 18.18 -6.79
C GLY A 125 -16.23 17.63 -5.44
N GLY A 126 -16.25 16.32 -5.27
CA GLY A 126 -15.68 15.64 -4.11
C GLY A 126 -14.16 15.44 -4.21
N ASP A 127 -13.48 15.43 -3.08
CA ASP A 127 -12.04 15.10 -3.05
C ASP A 127 -11.77 13.62 -3.36
N GLY A 128 -10.62 13.33 -3.94
CA GLY A 128 -10.12 11.97 -4.08
C GLY A 128 -9.71 11.38 -2.73
N GLY A 129 -9.89 10.08 -2.55
CA GLY A 129 -9.39 9.36 -1.39
C GLY A 129 -7.88 9.11 -1.46
N ASN A 130 -7.22 9.01 -0.32
CA ASN A 130 -5.79 8.73 -0.27
C ASN A 130 -5.48 7.29 -0.65
N GLY A 131 -4.30 7.03 -1.21
CA GLY A 131 -3.76 5.70 -1.42
C GLY A 131 -3.48 5.00 -0.09
N GLY A 132 -3.61 3.68 -0.06
CA GLY A 132 -3.25 2.86 1.08
C GLY A 132 -1.73 2.66 1.21
N ALA A 133 -1.25 2.47 2.45
CA ALA A 133 0.17 2.20 2.67
C ALA A 133 0.57 0.80 2.18
N GLY A 134 1.81 0.64 1.73
CA GLY A 134 2.40 -0.66 1.41
C GLY A 134 2.65 -1.50 2.67
N GLY A 135 2.63 -2.82 2.53
CA GLY A 135 2.97 -3.76 3.59
C GLY A 135 4.48 -3.83 3.85
N LEU A 136 4.88 -4.25 5.05
CA LEU A 136 6.28 -4.44 5.41
C LEU A 136 6.86 -5.69 4.74
N GLY A 137 8.15 -5.66 4.40
CA GLY A 137 8.88 -6.85 4.00
C GLY A 137 9.08 -7.83 5.17
N GLY A 138 8.96 -9.12 4.92
CA GLY A 138 9.22 -10.15 5.91
C GLY A 138 10.72 -10.31 6.23
N GLY A 139 11.07 -10.62 7.48
CA GLY A 139 12.45 -10.87 7.85
C GLY A 139 13.04 -12.12 7.19
N GLY A 140 14.34 -12.13 6.92
CA GLY A 140 15.06 -13.33 6.49
C GLY A 140 15.11 -14.40 7.58
N GLY A 141 15.04 -15.68 7.20
CA GLY A 141 15.13 -16.81 8.13
C GLY A 141 16.53 -17.00 8.68
N THR A 142 16.65 -17.60 9.87
CA THR A 142 17.93 -17.90 10.50
C THR A 142 18.63 -19.03 9.74
N GLY A 143 19.95 -18.87 9.48
CA GLY A 143 20.77 -19.95 8.95
C GLY A 143 20.90 -21.10 9.96
N GLY A 144 20.98 -22.35 9.48
CA GLY A 144 21.32 -23.49 10.30
C GLY A 144 22.79 -23.42 10.80
N THR A 145 23.24 -24.41 11.58
CA THR A 145 24.62 -24.44 12.08
C THR A 145 25.58 -24.30 10.91
N ASN A 146 26.46 -23.29 10.92
CA ASN A 146 27.36 -22.88 9.84
C ASN A 146 26.65 -22.50 8.51
N GLY A 147 25.34 -22.28 8.54
CA GLY A 147 24.60 -21.70 7.41
C GLY A 147 24.50 -20.19 7.45
N ASN A 148 24.38 -19.55 6.30
CA ASN A 148 24.13 -18.11 6.23
C ASN A 148 22.70 -17.75 6.64
N GLY A 149 22.50 -16.55 7.15
CA GLY A 149 21.15 -15.97 7.30
C GLY A 149 20.48 -15.77 5.93
N GLY A 150 19.16 -15.88 5.92
CA GLY A 150 18.35 -15.58 4.74
C GLY A 150 18.24 -14.07 4.47
N LEU A 151 17.98 -13.69 3.24
CA LEU A 151 17.76 -12.28 2.86
C LEU A 151 16.43 -11.77 3.44
N GLY A 152 16.36 -10.49 3.79
CA GLY A 152 15.10 -9.80 4.07
C GLY A 152 14.25 -9.66 2.81
N GLY A 153 12.94 -9.66 2.97
CA GLY A 153 12.01 -9.38 1.88
C GLY A 153 11.88 -7.88 1.61
N GLY A 154 11.62 -7.47 0.37
CA GLY A 154 11.36 -6.07 0.03
C GLY A 154 10.06 -5.54 0.65
N GLY A 155 9.98 -4.26 0.93
CA GLY A 155 8.76 -3.58 1.32
C GLY A 155 7.79 -3.44 0.15
N GLY A 156 6.49 -3.41 0.44
CA GLY A 156 5.45 -3.18 -0.55
C GLY A 156 5.34 -1.72 -0.96
N ASN A 157 4.96 -1.45 -2.19
CA ASN A 157 4.74 -0.08 -2.66
C ASN A 157 3.47 0.52 -2.07
N GLY A 158 3.45 1.87 -1.92
CA GLY A 158 2.23 2.60 -1.58
C GLY A 158 1.23 2.60 -2.74
N GLY A 159 -0.05 2.73 -2.42
CA GLY A 159 -1.13 2.89 -3.40
C GLY A 159 -1.20 4.32 -3.93
N ALA A 160 -1.70 4.52 -5.15
CA ALA A 160 -1.91 5.85 -5.69
C ALA A 160 -3.11 6.55 -5.04
N GLY A 161 -3.08 7.87 -4.95
CA GLY A 161 -4.23 8.68 -4.55
C GLY A 161 -5.33 8.72 -5.62
N GLY A 162 -6.59 8.86 -5.21
CA GLY A 162 -7.72 9.00 -6.12
C GLY A 162 -7.82 10.39 -6.73
N ALA A 163 -8.44 10.51 -7.89
CA ALA A 163 -8.64 11.82 -8.53
C ALA A 163 -9.76 12.63 -7.86
N GLY A 164 -9.64 13.95 -7.89
CA GLY A 164 -10.70 14.88 -7.47
C GLY A 164 -11.87 14.89 -8.47
N GLY A 165 -13.08 15.08 -7.97
CA GLY A 165 -14.29 15.17 -8.77
C GLY A 165 -14.48 16.57 -9.40
N THR A 166 -15.03 16.64 -10.61
CA THR A 166 -15.28 17.90 -11.31
C THR A 166 -16.49 18.63 -10.75
N PRO A 167 -16.41 19.96 -10.54
CA PRO A 167 -17.54 20.77 -10.14
C PRO A 167 -18.47 21.06 -11.31
N THR A 168 -19.65 21.60 -11.00
CA THR A 168 -20.51 22.20 -12.01
C THR A 168 -20.58 23.70 -11.80
N GLY A 169 -20.66 24.44 -12.92
CA GLY A 169 -20.75 25.93 -12.88
C GLY A 169 -19.59 26.56 -12.13
N SER A 170 -19.86 27.29 -11.07
CA SER A 170 -18.90 27.97 -10.17
C SER A 170 -18.72 27.20 -8.84
N GLY A 171 -19.03 25.91 -8.79
CA GLY A 171 -18.75 25.08 -7.63
C GLY A 171 -17.24 24.94 -7.40
N THR A 172 -16.86 24.55 -6.19
CA THR A 172 -15.44 24.29 -5.86
C THR A 172 -14.98 22.97 -6.45
N GLU A 173 -13.74 22.96 -6.92
CA GLU A 173 -13.07 21.78 -7.47
C GLU A 173 -12.73 20.77 -6.37
N GLY A 174 -12.79 19.48 -6.71
CA GLY A 174 -12.24 18.42 -5.86
C GLY A 174 -10.71 18.35 -5.98
N THR A 175 -10.04 18.14 -4.87
CA THR A 175 -8.59 17.91 -4.84
C THR A 175 -8.26 16.43 -5.09
N GLY A 176 -7.07 16.16 -5.61
CA GLY A 176 -6.55 14.80 -5.66
C GLY A 176 -6.20 14.28 -4.26
N GLY A 177 -6.38 12.98 -4.02
CA GLY A 177 -5.93 12.34 -2.79
C GLY A 177 -4.42 12.11 -2.77
N ASP A 178 -3.81 12.08 -1.59
CA ASP A 178 -2.38 11.81 -1.45
C ASP A 178 -2.04 10.35 -1.81
N GLY A 179 -0.84 10.12 -2.32
CA GLY A 179 -0.27 8.79 -2.48
C GLY A 179 0.01 8.15 -1.12
N GLY A 180 -0.16 6.84 -1.00
CA GLY A 180 0.17 6.08 0.19
C GLY A 180 1.68 5.89 0.37
N ASP A 181 2.13 5.88 1.62
CA ASP A 181 3.52 5.59 1.95
C ASP A 181 3.88 4.13 1.65
N ALA A 182 5.16 3.87 1.36
CA ALA A 182 5.64 2.53 1.13
C ALA A 182 5.95 1.79 2.43
N GLY A 183 5.96 0.45 2.37
CA GLY A 183 6.44 -0.40 3.45
C GLY A 183 7.97 -0.44 3.51
N ALA A 184 8.52 -0.57 4.72
CA ALA A 184 9.94 -0.81 4.90
C ALA A 184 10.35 -2.21 4.48
N GLY A 185 11.60 -2.39 4.08
CA GLY A 185 12.20 -3.70 3.83
C GLY A 185 12.35 -4.51 5.12
N GLY A 186 12.31 -5.82 5.00
CA GLY A 186 12.53 -6.75 6.12
C GLY A 186 14.01 -6.90 6.47
N ASN A 187 14.31 -7.13 7.73
CA ASN A 187 15.68 -7.34 8.18
C ASN A 187 16.26 -8.66 7.66
N GLY A 188 17.56 -8.68 7.43
CA GLY A 188 18.29 -9.90 7.12
C GLY A 188 18.26 -10.91 8.27
N GLY A 189 18.25 -12.21 7.97
CA GLY A 189 18.26 -13.28 8.96
C GLY A 189 19.64 -13.48 9.58
N SER A 190 19.69 -13.91 10.85
CA SER A 190 20.93 -14.20 11.54
C SER A 190 21.59 -15.49 11.05
N ALA A 191 22.91 -15.53 11.06
CA ALA A 191 23.70 -16.75 10.87
C ALA A 191 24.03 -17.41 12.21
N THR A 192 24.26 -18.73 12.21
CA THR A 192 24.77 -19.46 13.35
C THR A 192 26.13 -20.12 12.99
N GLY A 193 27.07 -20.08 13.92
CA GLY A 193 28.45 -20.60 13.69
C GLY A 193 29.28 -19.68 12.81
N VAL A 194 29.85 -20.20 11.71
CA VAL A 194 30.76 -19.45 10.81
C VAL A 194 30.05 -18.83 9.58
N GLY A 195 28.73 -18.93 9.51
CA GLY A 195 27.95 -18.30 8.42
C GLY A 195 27.89 -16.78 8.53
N ASN A 196 27.58 -16.10 7.43
CA ASN A 196 27.31 -14.65 7.40
C ASN A 196 25.82 -14.38 7.61
N GLY A 197 25.51 -13.26 8.24
CA GLY A 197 24.13 -12.75 8.29
C GLY A 197 23.60 -12.45 6.89
N GLY A 198 22.27 -12.46 6.74
CA GLY A 198 21.60 -12.10 5.49
C GLY A 198 21.55 -10.58 5.31
N ASN A 199 21.44 -10.12 4.08
CA ASN A 199 21.21 -8.71 3.77
C ASN A 199 19.77 -8.31 4.12
N GLY A 200 19.58 -7.04 4.45
CA GLY A 200 18.26 -6.43 4.55
C GLY A 200 17.57 -6.39 3.18
N GLY A 201 16.25 -6.34 3.18
CA GLY A 201 15.46 -6.13 1.97
C GLY A 201 15.29 -4.64 1.67
N ASP A 202 15.10 -4.29 0.40
CA ASP A 202 14.90 -2.90 -0.01
C ASP A 202 13.55 -2.36 0.46
N GLY A 203 13.45 -1.07 0.70
CA GLY A 203 12.19 -0.37 0.94
C GLY A 203 11.33 -0.32 -0.32
N GLY A 204 10.01 -0.30 -0.16
CA GLY A 204 9.09 -0.11 -1.29
C GLY A 204 9.08 1.34 -1.78
N ASN A 205 8.50 1.59 -2.95
CA ASN A 205 8.33 2.95 -3.48
C ASN A 205 7.02 3.57 -3.00
N GLY A 206 7.02 4.88 -2.72
CA GLY A 206 5.81 5.64 -2.39
C GLY A 206 4.81 5.66 -3.56
N GLY A 207 3.53 5.81 -3.24
CA GLY A 207 2.46 5.95 -4.23
C GLY A 207 2.42 7.37 -4.83
N ASP A 208 1.96 7.48 -6.07
CA ASP A 208 1.77 8.77 -6.70
C ASP A 208 0.51 9.47 -6.15
N GLY A 209 0.53 10.79 -6.06
CA GLY A 209 -0.64 11.60 -5.72
C GLY A 209 -1.68 11.55 -6.83
N GLY A 210 -2.97 11.67 -6.46
CA GLY A 210 -4.08 11.76 -7.40
C GLY A 210 -4.14 13.15 -8.06
N ASN A 211 -4.65 13.23 -9.27
CA ASN A 211 -4.79 14.49 -9.99
C ASN A 211 -5.97 15.30 -9.43
N GLY A 212 -5.84 16.62 -9.40
CA GLY A 212 -6.94 17.53 -9.10
C GLY A 212 -7.96 17.56 -10.27
N ALA A 213 -9.23 17.90 -9.96
CA ALA A 213 -10.19 18.28 -10.99
C ALA A 213 -9.73 19.58 -11.72
N PRO A 214 -10.28 19.93 -12.91
CA PRO A 214 -9.95 21.18 -13.58
C PRO A 214 -10.08 22.38 -12.65
N GLY A 215 -8.94 23.07 -12.39
CA GLY A 215 -8.82 24.16 -11.40
C GLY A 215 -8.51 23.70 -9.95
N GLY A 216 -8.63 22.40 -9.62
CA GLY A 216 -8.29 21.84 -8.31
C GLY A 216 -6.82 21.44 -8.18
N PHE A 217 -6.35 21.28 -6.96
CA PHE A 217 -4.98 20.87 -6.68
C PHE A 217 -4.80 19.36 -6.81
N GLY A 218 -3.62 18.94 -7.26
CA GLY A 218 -3.17 17.55 -7.18
C GLY A 218 -2.82 17.13 -5.75
N GLY A 219 -2.93 15.86 -5.44
CA GLY A 219 -2.53 15.28 -4.16
C GLY A 219 -1.01 15.17 -3.99
N GLY A 220 -0.53 15.10 -2.76
CA GLY A 220 0.88 14.89 -2.44
C GLY A 220 1.36 13.49 -2.81
N ALA A 221 2.67 13.34 -2.96
CA ALA A 221 3.31 12.05 -3.15
C ALA A 221 3.47 11.29 -1.85
N GLY A 222 3.36 9.97 -1.88
CA GLY A 222 3.69 9.11 -0.76
C GLY A 222 5.20 8.99 -0.57
N ALA A 223 5.65 8.78 0.67
CA ALA A 223 7.04 8.56 1.01
C ALA A 223 7.54 7.17 0.59
N GLY A 224 8.81 7.07 0.21
CA GLY A 224 9.49 5.80 0.03
C GLY A 224 9.72 5.11 1.38
N GLY A 225 9.72 3.77 1.39
CA GLY A 225 9.99 2.97 2.56
C GLY A 225 11.50 2.90 2.85
N LEU A 226 11.86 2.73 4.12
CA LEU A 226 13.25 2.52 4.52
C LEU A 226 13.72 1.12 4.13
N GLY A 227 15.00 0.99 3.81
CA GLY A 227 15.66 -0.31 3.65
C GLY A 227 15.70 -1.04 4.99
N GLY A 228 15.64 -2.39 4.94
CA GLY A 228 15.80 -3.25 6.10
C GLY A 228 17.26 -3.38 6.52
N SER A 229 17.52 -3.62 7.81
CA SER A 229 18.88 -3.80 8.31
C SER A 229 19.46 -5.16 7.94
N GLY A 230 20.73 -5.19 7.53
CA GLY A 230 21.49 -6.43 7.39
C GLY A 230 21.81 -7.06 8.76
N ALA A 231 21.84 -8.40 8.84
CA ALA A 231 22.36 -9.09 10.02
C ALA A 231 23.88 -9.20 9.95
N GLY A 232 24.53 -9.59 11.04
CA GLY A 232 26.01 -9.58 11.20
C GLY A 232 26.75 -10.10 9.96
N GLY A 233 27.44 -9.21 9.28
CA GLY A 233 28.12 -9.46 8.00
C GLY A 233 27.26 -9.25 6.74
N GLY A 234 25.98 -9.01 6.87
CA GLY A 234 25.07 -8.62 5.79
C GLY A 234 25.05 -7.10 5.59
N THR A 235 24.61 -6.64 4.41
CA THR A 235 24.41 -5.22 4.10
C THR A 235 22.98 -4.79 4.37
N ASP A 236 22.77 -3.52 4.68
CA ASP A 236 21.44 -2.92 4.72
C ASP A 236 20.83 -2.89 3.31
N GLY A 237 19.52 -2.94 3.23
CA GLY A 237 18.78 -2.73 1.99
C GLY A 237 18.70 -1.26 1.62
N ASP A 238 18.43 -0.98 0.34
CA ASP A 238 18.28 0.39 -0.16
C ASP A 238 16.92 0.97 0.25
N ASP A 239 16.87 2.28 0.47
CA ASP A 239 15.61 3.00 0.68
C ASP A 239 14.83 3.07 -0.65
N GLY A 240 13.50 3.00 -0.53
CA GLY A 240 12.61 3.19 -1.67
C GLY A 240 12.50 4.66 -2.08
N ASN A 241 12.11 4.89 -3.34
CA ASN A 241 11.87 6.25 -3.83
C ASN A 241 10.49 6.76 -3.38
N GLY A 242 10.38 8.08 -3.20
CA GLY A 242 9.07 8.72 -3.07
C GLY A 242 8.26 8.61 -4.37
N GLY A 243 6.95 8.71 -4.27
CA GLY A 243 6.05 8.83 -5.42
C GLY A 243 6.21 10.18 -6.12
N SER A 244 5.41 10.41 -7.15
CA SER A 244 5.27 11.71 -7.82
C SER A 244 4.02 12.42 -7.29
N PRO A 245 4.04 13.76 -7.11
CA PRO A 245 2.81 14.48 -6.79
C PRO A 245 1.82 14.41 -7.94
N GLY A 246 0.54 14.47 -7.63
CA GLY A 246 -0.51 14.60 -8.62
C GLY A 246 -0.41 15.94 -9.36
N THR A 247 -0.99 16.01 -10.55
CA THR A 247 -1.04 17.27 -11.32
C THR A 247 -2.25 18.09 -10.91
N ASP A 248 -2.05 19.42 -10.88
CA ASP A 248 -3.18 20.33 -10.77
C ASP A 248 -4.07 20.22 -12.02
N GLY A 249 -5.37 20.36 -11.86
CA GLY A 249 -6.30 20.36 -12.98
C GLY A 249 -6.14 21.62 -13.82
N SER A 250 -6.09 21.46 -15.14
CA SER A 250 -5.98 22.56 -16.14
C SER A 250 -7.33 22.90 -16.77
#